data_a6627aa96f3f6b6cb7572ee70a584322
#
_entry.id   a6627aa96f3f6b6cb7572ee70a584322
#
_cell.length_a   1.000
_cell.length_b   1.000
_cell.length_c   1.000
_cell.angle_alpha   90.00
_cell.angle_beta   90.00
_cell.angle_gamma   90.00
#
_symmetry.space_group_name_H-M   'P 1'
#
loop_
_entity.id
_entity.type
_entity.pdbx_description
1 polymer ?
#
loop_
_entity_poly.entity_id
_entity_poly.type
_entity_poly.pdbx_seq_one_letter_code
_entity_poly.pdbx_strand_id
1 'polypeptide(L)'
;VTDRPQERNALLLMDFQTSVIPAFGGDNRLLRRIAELSEATRHRDVDVVHVRISLPRGLAEVGPANRVFTEVATSLASEADTGVHPAIAPAADDFVVTKKRVSAFSGSDLDLLLRARRIGTVVLAGVSTSGVVLSTVRQAADLDYRIVVLADGCADSDDDVHSVLLRKVFPPQADVMSIGDWSTSL
;
A
#
# COMPACT_ATOMS: atom_id res chain seq x y z
N VAL A 1 -12.18 13.93 30.91
CA VAL A 1 -12.36 13.37 29.56
C VAL A 1 -11.51 14.23 28.67
N THR A 2 -10.29 13.79 28.38
CA THR A 2 -9.41 14.46 27.39
C THR A 2 -10.02 14.24 26.02
N ASP A 3 -10.48 15.33 25.40
CA ASP A 3 -10.86 15.37 24.00
C ASP A 3 -9.60 14.97 23.18
N ARG A 4 -9.48 13.68 22.83
CA ARG A 4 -8.43 13.25 21.89
C ARG A 4 -8.81 13.83 20.54
N PRO A 5 -7.92 14.57 19.88
CA PRO A 5 -8.17 15.01 18.51
C PRO A 5 -8.61 13.81 17.69
N GLN A 6 -9.67 13.96 16.91
CA GLN A 6 -10.17 12.90 16.04
C GLN A 6 -9.02 12.45 15.13
N GLU A 7 -8.63 11.18 15.27
CA GLU A 7 -7.57 10.60 14.45
C GLU A 7 -8.09 10.47 13.01
N ARG A 8 -7.28 10.95 12.06
CA ARG A 8 -7.60 10.89 10.63
C ARG A 8 -7.22 9.54 10.03
N ASN A 9 -7.81 9.22 8.90
CA ASN A 9 -7.50 8.03 8.13
C ASN A 9 -6.58 8.38 6.95
N ALA A 10 -5.70 7.44 6.55
CA ALA A 10 -4.99 7.49 5.29
C ALA A 10 -5.22 6.20 4.50
N LEU A 11 -5.61 6.33 3.24
CA LEU A 11 -5.69 5.23 2.28
C LEU A 11 -4.34 5.07 1.59
N LEU A 12 -3.66 3.96 1.84
CA LEU A 12 -2.38 3.62 1.22
C LEU A 12 -2.61 2.72 0.00
N LEU A 13 -2.34 3.25 -1.19
CA LEU A 13 -2.39 2.52 -2.46
C LEU A 13 -0.97 2.06 -2.82
N MET A 14 -0.66 0.78 -2.54
CA MET A 14 0.73 0.31 -2.50
C MET A 14 1.10 -0.55 -3.71
N ASP A 15 2.18 -0.15 -4.39
CA ASP A 15 2.81 -0.84 -5.51
C ASP A 15 1.91 -1.04 -6.74
N PHE A 16 0.89 -0.21 -6.90
CA PHE A 16 0.09 -0.17 -8.13
C PHE A 16 0.88 0.50 -9.27
N GLN A 17 1.99 -0.13 -9.66
CA GLN A 17 2.89 0.32 -10.71
C GLN A 17 2.74 -0.54 -11.97
N THR A 18 2.93 0.05 -13.13
CA THR A 18 2.72 -0.62 -14.43
C THR A 18 3.52 -1.91 -14.57
N SER A 19 4.75 -1.94 -14.04
CA SER A 19 5.61 -3.12 -14.06
C SER A 19 5.30 -4.16 -13.00
N VAL A 20 4.67 -3.76 -11.88
CA VAL A 20 4.43 -4.63 -10.71
C VAL A 20 3.10 -5.39 -10.84
N ILE A 21 2.04 -4.69 -11.25
CA ILE A 21 0.68 -5.23 -11.29
C ILE A 21 0.57 -6.57 -12.04
N PRO A 22 1.11 -6.74 -13.26
CA PRO A 22 0.98 -8.00 -13.99
C PRO A 22 1.70 -9.17 -13.32
N ALA A 23 2.80 -8.90 -12.61
CA ALA A 23 3.61 -9.94 -11.98
C ALA A 23 2.94 -10.54 -10.72
N PHE A 24 1.98 -9.82 -10.12
CA PHE A 24 1.37 -10.19 -8.83
C PHE A 24 -0.16 -10.32 -8.89
N GLY A 25 -0.71 -10.77 -10.03
CA GLY A 25 -2.13 -11.10 -10.16
C GLY A 25 -3.09 -9.91 -10.23
N GLY A 26 -2.57 -8.68 -10.32
CA GLY A 26 -3.40 -7.50 -10.52
C GLY A 26 -3.93 -7.42 -11.95
N ASP A 27 -5.19 -7.05 -12.10
CA ASP A 27 -5.88 -6.94 -13.38
C ASP A 27 -6.60 -5.58 -13.55
N ASN A 28 -7.18 -5.37 -14.73
CA ASN A 28 -7.95 -4.16 -15.02
C ASN A 28 -9.20 -3.99 -14.14
N ARG A 29 -9.74 -5.07 -13.57
CA ARG A 29 -10.89 -5.02 -12.66
C ARG A 29 -10.47 -4.45 -11.31
N LEU A 30 -9.32 -4.91 -10.80
CA LEU A 30 -8.72 -4.36 -9.59
C LEU A 30 -8.40 -2.87 -9.78
N LEU A 31 -7.75 -2.51 -10.88
CA LEU A 31 -7.41 -1.10 -11.18
C LEU A 31 -8.63 -0.19 -11.22
N ARG A 32 -9.72 -0.60 -11.88
CA ARG A 32 -10.97 0.19 -11.88
C ARG A 32 -11.52 0.37 -10.48
N ARG A 33 -11.55 -0.70 -9.67
CA ARG A 33 -12.03 -0.66 -8.29
C ARG A 33 -11.21 0.30 -7.43
N ILE A 34 -9.88 0.30 -7.59
CA ILE A 34 -8.98 1.21 -6.88
C ILE A 34 -9.16 2.65 -7.36
N ALA A 35 -9.37 2.88 -8.66
CA ALA A 35 -9.66 4.22 -9.18
C ALA A 35 -10.97 4.80 -8.60
N GLU A 36 -12.04 4.00 -8.60
CA GLU A 36 -13.33 4.37 -8.00
C GLU A 36 -13.20 4.65 -6.49
N LEU A 37 -12.45 3.80 -5.77
CA LEU A 37 -12.17 3.97 -4.34
C LEU A 37 -11.43 5.28 -4.08
N SER A 38 -10.33 5.54 -4.79
CA SER A 38 -9.52 6.74 -4.56
C SER A 38 -10.30 8.01 -4.83
N GLU A 39 -11.12 8.03 -5.89
CA GLU A 39 -12.00 9.16 -6.22
C GLU A 39 -13.04 9.40 -5.13
N ALA A 40 -13.76 8.35 -4.69
CA ALA A 40 -14.75 8.45 -3.62
C ALA A 40 -14.13 8.91 -2.29
N THR A 41 -12.89 8.53 -2.03
CA THR A 41 -12.15 8.84 -0.80
C THR A 41 -11.74 10.31 -0.73
N ARG A 42 -11.36 10.93 -1.86
CA ARG A 42 -10.96 12.34 -1.93
C ARG A 42 -12.05 13.32 -1.48
N HIS A 43 -13.31 12.93 -1.56
CA HIS A 43 -14.45 13.74 -1.07
C HIS A 43 -14.72 13.57 0.43
N ARG A 44 -13.87 12.81 1.14
CA ARG A 44 -13.95 12.55 2.57
C ARG A 44 -12.70 13.08 3.29
N ASP A 45 -12.71 13.13 4.60
CA ASP A 45 -11.52 13.52 5.38
C ASP A 45 -10.53 12.34 5.52
N VAL A 46 -10.05 11.85 4.39
CA VAL A 46 -9.09 10.75 4.27
C VAL A 46 -7.97 11.15 3.32
N ASP A 47 -6.73 11.07 3.77
CA ASP A 47 -5.58 11.32 2.91
C ASP A 47 -5.31 10.12 1.99
N VAL A 48 -5.18 10.37 0.68
CA VAL A 48 -4.78 9.34 -0.29
C VAL A 48 -3.26 9.37 -0.48
N VAL A 49 -2.61 8.24 -0.26
CA VAL A 49 -1.15 8.10 -0.35
C VAL A 49 -0.80 6.98 -1.32
N HIS A 50 -0.20 7.34 -2.45
CA HIS A 50 0.36 6.38 -3.39
C HIS A 50 1.76 5.98 -2.94
N VAL A 51 1.96 4.72 -2.62
CA VAL A 51 3.27 4.17 -2.27
C VAL A 51 3.82 3.41 -3.46
N ARG A 52 5.01 3.80 -3.91
CA ARG A 52 5.71 3.15 -5.02
C ARG A 52 7.10 2.71 -4.63
N ILE A 53 7.62 1.66 -5.27
CA ILE A 53 9.02 1.28 -5.15
C ILE A 53 9.84 1.93 -6.27
N SER A 54 11.03 2.45 -5.93
CA SER A 54 11.99 2.93 -6.91
C SER A 54 13.41 2.75 -6.40
N LEU A 55 14.26 2.19 -7.25
CA LEU A 55 15.68 1.93 -7.01
C LEU A 55 16.50 2.56 -8.16
N PRO A 56 16.65 3.89 -8.21
CA PRO A 56 17.25 4.58 -9.36
C PRO A 56 18.71 4.20 -9.63
N ARG A 57 19.40 3.63 -8.63
CA ARG A 57 20.75 3.08 -8.78
C ARG A 57 20.77 1.55 -8.90
N GLY A 58 19.60 0.93 -9.03
CA GLY A 58 19.45 -0.51 -9.18
C GLY A 58 20.16 -1.31 -8.07
N LEU A 59 20.99 -2.28 -8.48
CA LEU A 59 21.73 -3.17 -7.56
C LEU A 59 22.65 -2.44 -6.58
N ALA A 60 23.11 -1.22 -6.88
CA ALA A 60 23.94 -0.46 -5.95
C ALA A 60 23.23 -0.05 -4.65
N GLU A 61 21.89 -0.09 -4.65
CA GLU A 61 21.06 0.18 -3.47
C GLU A 61 20.68 -1.09 -2.69
N VAL A 62 21.15 -2.26 -3.13
CA VAL A 62 20.75 -3.57 -2.59
C VAL A 62 21.94 -4.33 -2.06
N GLY A 63 21.85 -4.78 -0.81
CA GLY A 63 22.88 -5.66 -0.24
C GLY A 63 22.89 -7.04 -0.93
N PRO A 64 24.04 -7.65 -1.15
CA PRO A 64 24.18 -8.88 -1.95
C PRO A 64 23.47 -10.10 -1.35
N ALA A 65 23.17 -10.08 -0.07
CA ALA A 65 22.41 -11.15 0.60
C ALA A 65 20.87 -11.01 0.43
N ASN A 66 20.40 -9.91 -0.14
CA ASN A 66 18.95 -9.67 -0.29
C ASN A 66 18.44 -10.27 -1.60
N ARG A 67 18.00 -11.53 -1.55
CA ARG A 67 17.53 -12.29 -2.72
C ARG A 67 16.39 -11.58 -3.46
N VAL A 68 15.34 -11.17 -2.73
CA VAL A 68 14.15 -10.53 -3.33
C VAL A 68 14.52 -9.25 -4.06
N PHE A 69 15.31 -8.38 -3.42
CA PHE A 69 15.64 -7.09 -4.01
C PHE A 69 16.71 -7.14 -5.09
N THR A 70 17.48 -8.22 -5.17
CA THR A 70 18.36 -8.46 -6.32
C THR A 70 17.52 -8.65 -7.60
N GLU A 71 16.43 -9.41 -7.53
CA GLU A 71 15.52 -9.62 -8.64
C GLU A 71 14.72 -8.34 -8.96
N VAL A 72 14.17 -7.68 -7.94
CA VAL A 72 13.42 -6.43 -8.08
C VAL A 72 14.27 -5.33 -8.72
N ALA A 73 15.52 -5.15 -8.25
CA ALA A 73 16.41 -4.12 -8.80
C ALA A 73 16.77 -4.36 -10.28
N THR A 74 16.78 -5.62 -10.71
CA THR A 74 17.00 -5.98 -12.12
C THR A 74 15.76 -5.71 -12.96
N SER A 75 14.56 -5.92 -12.40
CA SER A 75 13.27 -5.75 -13.09
C SER A 75 12.87 -4.28 -13.22
N LEU A 76 13.24 -3.44 -12.25
CA LEU A 76 12.91 -2.01 -12.20
C LEU A 76 14.02 -1.13 -12.81
N ALA A 77 14.64 -1.58 -13.88
CA ALA A 77 15.82 -0.93 -14.47
C ALA A 77 15.55 0.43 -15.15
N SER A 78 14.28 0.81 -15.37
CA SER A 78 13.93 2.10 -15.95
C SER A 78 12.99 2.90 -15.02
N GLU A 79 13.15 4.23 -14.97
CA GLU A 79 12.21 5.11 -14.27
C GLU A 79 10.79 5.07 -14.85
N ALA A 80 10.63 4.78 -16.12
CA ALA A 80 9.34 4.65 -16.78
C ALA A 80 8.49 3.53 -16.18
N ASP A 81 9.15 2.47 -15.65
CA ASP A 81 8.48 1.33 -15.07
C ASP A 81 8.12 1.53 -13.57
N THR A 82 8.67 2.56 -12.93
CA THR A 82 8.46 2.82 -11.49
C THR A 82 7.33 3.80 -11.20
N GLY A 83 6.65 4.32 -12.23
CA GLY A 83 5.50 5.20 -12.09
C GLY A 83 4.25 4.48 -11.57
N VAL A 84 3.39 5.22 -10.87
CA VAL A 84 2.03 4.76 -10.55
C VAL A 84 1.27 4.51 -11.86
N HIS A 85 0.48 3.44 -11.91
CA HIS A 85 -0.26 3.07 -13.13
C HIS A 85 -1.20 4.20 -13.56
N PRO A 86 -1.27 4.57 -14.86
CA PRO A 86 -2.06 5.71 -15.34
C PRO A 86 -3.55 5.65 -14.97
N ALA A 87 -4.14 4.47 -14.86
CA ALA A 87 -5.53 4.30 -14.48
C ALA A 87 -5.86 4.77 -13.05
N ILE A 88 -4.85 4.92 -12.21
CA ILE A 88 -4.98 5.40 -10.82
C ILE A 88 -3.95 6.50 -10.53
N ALA A 89 -3.66 7.32 -11.53
CA ALA A 89 -2.69 8.41 -11.38
C ALA A 89 -3.03 9.30 -10.18
N PRO A 90 -2.03 9.71 -9.39
CA PRO A 90 -2.23 10.61 -8.26
C PRO A 90 -2.92 11.92 -8.69
N ALA A 91 -3.90 12.38 -7.94
CA ALA A 91 -4.45 13.72 -8.08
C ALA A 91 -3.52 14.77 -7.44
N ALA A 92 -3.83 16.05 -7.63
CA ALA A 92 -2.96 17.15 -7.16
C ALA A 92 -2.80 17.17 -5.63
N ASP A 93 -3.81 16.72 -4.90
CA ASP A 93 -3.81 16.70 -3.42
C ASP A 93 -3.38 15.35 -2.83
N ASP A 94 -3.13 14.34 -3.68
CA ASP A 94 -2.65 13.04 -3.22
C ASP A 94 -1.15 13.10 -2.89
N PHE A 95 -0.74 12.30 -1.91
CA PHE A 95 0.68 12.15 -1.58
C PHE A 95 1.29 11.00 -2.38
N VAL A 96 2.57 11.16 -2.75
CA VAL A 96 3.35 10.08 -3.38
C VAL A 96 4.58 9.80 -2.53
N VAL A 97 4.66 8.61 -1.99
CA VAL A 97 5.76 8.13 -1.16
C VAL A 97 6.58 7.09 -1.94
N THR A 98 7.89 7.25 -1.94
CA THR A 98 8.80 6.29 -2.56
C THR A 98 9.53 5.47 -1.50
N LYS A 99 9.36 4.16 -1.56
CA LYS A 99 10.01 3.21 -0.65
C LYS A 99 11.21 2.50 -1.30
N LYS A 100 12.04 1.89 -0.49
CA LYS A 100 13.26 1.17 -0.92
C LYS A 100 13.24 -0.32 -0.60
N ARG A 101 12.26 -0.81 0.17
CA ARG A 101 12.12 -2.21 0.57
C ARG A 101 10.66 -2.64 0.50
N VAL A 102 10.35 -3.85 0.97
CA VAL A 102 9.03 -4.46 0.84
C VAL A 102 7.95 -3.64 1.56
N SER A 103 8.14 -3.32 2.83
CA SER A 103 7.19 -2.51 3.58
C SER A 103 7.13 -1.07 3.05
N ALA A 104 5.96 -0.46 3.09
CA ALA A 104 5.73 0.93 2.73
C ALA A 104 6.56 1.92 3.57
N PHE A 105 6.89 1.55 4.80
CA PHE A 105 7.69 2.37 5.72
C PHE A 105 9.20 2.26 5.49
N SER A 106 9.66 1.20 4.83
CA SER A 106 11.09 0.89 4.78
C SER A 106 11.84 1.69 3.71
N GLY A 107 12.66 2.63 4.17
CA GLY A 107 13.43 3.53 3.32
C GLY A 107 12.56 4.60 2.64
N SER A 108 11.50 5.02 3.31
CA SER A 108 10.55 6.05 2.89
C SER A 108 10.33 7.08 3.99
N ASP A 109 9.66 8.15 3.66
CA ASP A 109 9.20 9.20 4.57
C ASP A 109 7.74 8.99 5.05
N LEU A 110 7.16 7.79 4.82
CA LEU A 110 5.76 7.51 5.13
C LEU A 110 5.40 7.80 6.60
N ASP A 111 6.18 7.29 7.57
CA ASP A 111 5.88 7.50 8.99
C ASP A 111 5.91 9.00 9.37
N LEU A 112 6.86 9.75 8.83
CA LEU A 112 6.92 11.19 9.02
C LEU A 112 5.66 11.89 8.48
N LEU A 113 5.24 11.53 7.27
CA LEU A 113 4.03 12.05 6.63
C LEU A 113 2.78 11.75 7.48
N LEU A 114 2.59 10.47 7.87
CA LEU A 114 1.42 10.04 8.63
C LEU A 114 1.33 10.77 9.98
N ARG A 115 2.45 10.91 10.69
CA ARG A 115 2.50 11.66 11.97
C ARG A 115 2.22 13.15 11.77
N ALA A 116 2.81 13.77 10.76
CA ALA A 116 2.57 15.19 10.45
C ALA A 116 1.08 15.45 10.12
N ARG A 117 0.41 14.48 9.49
CA ARG A 117 -1.02 14.53 9.16
C ARG A 117 -1.94 14.07 10.29
N ARG A 118 -1.39 13.63 11.44
CA ARG A 118 -2.14 13.08 12.59
C ARG A 118 -2.99 11.87 12.21
N ILE A 119 -2.44 11.02 11.35
CA ILE A 119 -3.09 9.78 10.96
C ILE A 119 -2.98 8.76 12.11
N GLY A 120 -4.11 8.23 12.54
CA GLY A 120 -4.17 7.13 13.51
C GLY A 120 -4.55 5.80 12.88
N THR A 121 -5.24 5.86 11.74
CA THR A 121 -5.66 4.65 11.00
C THR A 121 -5.09 4.63 9.59
N VAL A 122 -4.44 3.52 9.25
CA VAL A 122 -3.98 3.25 7.87
C VAL A 122 -4.86 2.20 7.22
N VAL A 123 -5.37 2.52 6.04
CA VAL A 123 -6.24 1.65 5.24
C VAL A 123 -5.43 1.17 4.05
N LEU A 124 -5.26 -0.13 3.91
CA LEU A 124 -4.28 -0.74 3.02
C LEU A 124 -4.94 -1.41 1.82
N ALA A 125 -4.54 -1.02 0.63
CA ALA A 125 -4.76 -1.72 -0.63
C ALA A 125 -3.42 -1.87 -1.36
N GLY A 126 -3.18 -2.99 -2.04
CA GLY A 126 -1.89 -3.16 -2.72
C GLY A 126 -1.64 -4.51 -3.36
N VAL A 127 -0.61 -4.57 -4.16
CA VAL A 127 -0.08 -5.76 -4.83
C VAL A 127 1.43 -5.89 -4.53
N SER A 128 1.89 -7.00 -3.91
CA SER A 128 1.16 -8.22 -3.56
C SER A 128 0.72 -8.24 -2.09
N THR A 129 -0.29 -9.07 -1.81
CA THR A 129 -0.77 -9.33 -0.44
C THR A 129 0.32 -9.92 0.43
N SER A 130 1.09 -10.90 -0.07
CA SER A 130 2.21 -11.55 0.62
C SER A 130 3.48 -10.71 0.70
N GLY A 131 3.58 -9.69 -0.13
CA GLY A 131 4.71 -8.77 -0.17
C GLY A 131 4.44 -7.50 0.63
N VAL A 132 4.10 -6.41 -0.11
CA VAL A 132 3.95 -5.08 0.48
C VAL A 132 2.86 -5.01 1.54
N VAL A 133 1.70 -5.67 1.33
CA VAL A 133 0.60 -5.59 2.30
C VAL A 133 1.00 -6.26 3.62
N LEU A 134 1.47 -7.52 3.59
CA LEU A 134 1.91 -8.24 4.78
C LEU A 134 3.02 -7.47 5.54
N SER A 135 4.03 -7.02 4.82
CA SER A 135 5.17 -6.31 5.44
C SER A 135 4.74 -4.98 6.06
N THR A 136 3.80 -4.28 5.42
CA THR A 136 3.27 -3.00 5.93
C THR A 136 2.35 -3.21 7.13
N VAL A 137 1.49 -4.25 7.13
CA VAL A 137 0.66 -4.62 8.28
C VAL A 137 1.54 -4.85 9.52
N ARG A 138 2.60 -5.66 9.38
CA ARG A 138 3.51 -5.95 10.51
C ARG A 138 4.16 -4.68 11.06
N GLN A 139 4.71 -3.85 10.19
CA GLN A 139 5.41 -2.63 10.60
C GLN A 139 4.45 -1.56 11.13
N ALA A 140 3.25 -1.42 10.55
CA ALA A 140 2.24 -0.49 11.04
C ALA A 140 1.75 -0.89 12.45
N ALA A 141 1.59 -2.20 12.72
CA ALA A 141 1.24 -2.69 14.04
C ALA A 141 2.34 -2.39 15.08
N ASP A 142 3.62 -2.59 14.71
CA ASP A 142 4.76 -2.26 15.57
C ASP A 142 4.92 -0.74 15.82
N LEU A 143 4.31 0.10 14.97
CA LEU A 143 4.28 1.57 15.09
C LEU A 143 2.98 2.10 15.73
N ASP A 144 2.13 1.21 16.27
CA ASP A 144 0.88 1.51 16.97
C ASP A 144 -0.23 2.15 16.09
N TYR A 145 -0.20 1.95 14.77
CA TYR A 145 -1.30 2.35 13.90
C TYR A 145 -2.49 1.39 14.00
N ARG A 146 -3.70 1.94 13.96
CA ARG A 146 -4.88 1.13 13.62
C ARG A 146 -4.82 0.77 12.15
N ILE A 147 -5.13 -0.49 11.83
CA ILE A 147 -4.94 -1.02 10.47
C ILE A 147 -6.25 -1.58 9.95
N VAL A 148 -6.61 -1.18 8.74
CA VAL A 148 -7.68 -1.78 7.94
C VAL A 148 -7.05 -2.34 6.67
N VAL A 149 -7.34 -3.60 6.32
CA VAL A 149 -6.94 -4.20 5.05
C VAL A 149 -8.18 -4.38 4.18
N LEU A 150 -8.16 -3.78 3.00
CA LEU A 150 -9.22 -3.92 2.01
C LEU A 150 -9.01 -5.21 1.22
N ALA A 151 -9.75 -6.26 1.58
CA ALA A 151 -9.56 -7.60 1.05
C ALA A 151 -9.64 -7.64 -0.48
N ASP A 152 -10.63 -6.97 -1.05
CA ASP A 152 -10.85 -6.87 -2.50
C ASP A 152 -10.12 -5.68 -3.16
N GLY A 153 -9.33 -4.94 -2.39
CA GLY A 153 -8.33 -3.96 -2.82
C GLY A 153 -6.91 -4.51 -2.90
N CYS A 154 -6.71 -5.79 -2.56
CA CYS A 154 -5.42 -6.48 -2.61
C CYS A 154 -5.45 -7.62 -3.64
N ALA A 155 -4.28 -7.96 -4.18
CA ALA A 155 -4.10 -9.16 -5.03
C ALA A 155 -2.75 -9.81 -4.74
N ASP A 156 -2.65 -11.08 -5.11
CA ASP A 156 -1.40 -11.86 -5.07
C ASP A 156 -1.34 -12.79 -6.29
N SER A 157 -0.17 -13.27 -6.64
CA SER A 157 0.00 -14.28 -7.69
C SER A 157 -0.42 -15.68 -7.26
N ASP A 158 -0.61 -15.91 -5.96
CA ASP A 158 -1.03 -17.17 -5.35
C ASP A 158 -2.32 -16.93 -4.54
N ASP A 159 -3.45 -17.45 -5.04
CA ASP A 159 -4.77 -17.30 -4.43
C ASP A 159 -4.87 -17.97 -3.04
N ASP A 160 -4.16 -19.07 -2.81
CA ASP A 160 -4.15 -19.75 -1.51
C ASP A 160 -3.40 -18.91 -0.48
N VAL A 161 -2.24 -18.37 -0.83
CA VAL A 161 -1.47 -17.46 0.02
C VAL A 161 -2.29 -16.20 0.33
N HIS A 162 -2.88 -15.56 -0.70
CA HIS A 162 -3.76 -14.40 -0.52
C HIS A 162 -4.88 -14.71 0.48
N SER A 163 -5.58 -15.80 0.27
CA SER A 163 -6.71 -16.23 1.09
C SER A 163 -6.32 -16.53 2.54
N VAL A 164 -5.18 -17.19 2.77
CA VAL A 164 -4.66 -17.49 4.12
C VAL A 164 -4.28 -16.19 4.85
N LEU A 165 -3.62 -15.27 4.18
CA LEU A 165 -3.22 -13.99 4.76
C LEU A 165 -4.44 -13.20 5.24
N LEU A 166 -5.45 -13.03 4.39
CA LEU A 166 -6.66 -12.29 4.73
C LEU A 166 -7.47 -12.92 5.86
N ARG A 167 -7.56 -14.26 5.88
CA ARG A 167 -8.44 -14.95 6.83
C ARG A 167 -7.79 -15.34 8.14
N LYS A 168 -6.47 -15.57 8.18
CA LYS A 168 -5.79 -16.15 9.33
C LYS A 168 -4.62 -15.32 9.87
N VAL A 169 -3.96 -14.55 9.03
CA VAL A 169 -2.72 -13.86 9.42
C VAL A 169 -2.97 -12.39 9.77
N PHE A 170 -3.79 -11.68 9.02
CA PHE A 170 -4.08 -10.27 9.29
C PHE A 170 -5.04 -10.02 10.46
N PRO A 171 -6.11 -10.82 10.71
CA PRO A 171 -7.12 -10.51 11.72
C PRO A 171 -6.60 -10.26 13.14
N PRO A 172 -5.48 -10.84 13.61
CA PRO A 172 -4.91 -10.49 14.91
C PRO A 172 -4.34 -9.06 15.01
N GLN A 173 -4.09 -8.38 13.87
CA GLN A 173 -3.43 -7.08 13.83
C GLN A 173 -4.21 -6.02 13.03
N ALA A 174 -5.21 -6.42 12.25
CA ALA A 174 -5.94 -5.54 11.35
C ALA A 174 -7.41 -5.94 11.22
N ASP A 175 -8.27 -4.96 11.02
CA ASP A 175 -9.62 -5.19 10.55
C ASP A 175 -9.56 -5.52 9.05
N VAL A 176 -10.05 -6.70 8.65
CA VAL A 176 -10.10 -7.13 7.23
C VAL A 176 -11.54 -7.01 6.74
N MET A 177 -11.76 -6.17 5.73
CA MET A 177 -13.11 -5.92 5.21
C MET A 177 -13.09 -5.64 3.70
N SER A 178 -14.26 -5.56 3.08
CA SER A 178 -14.36 -5.15 1.69
C SER A 178 -14.24 -3.62 1.54
N ILE A 179 -13.93 -3.16 0.33
CA ILE A 179 -13.99 -1.73 -0.03
C ILE A 179 -15.39 -1.17 0.23
N GLY A 180 -16.44 -1.94 -0.10
CA GLY A 180 -17.82 -1.52 0.12
C GLY A 180 -18.17 -1.31 1.58
N ASP A 181 -17.77 -2.24 2.46
CA ASP A 181 -18.01 -2.13 3.90
C ASP A 181 -17.26 -0.93 4.49
N TRP A 182 -15.99 -0.75 4.12
CA TRP A 182 -15.21 0.38 4.58
C TRP A 182 -15.80 1.71 4.11
N SER A 183 -16.17 1.83 2.84
CA SER A 183 -16.75 3.06 2.28
C SER A 183 -18.06 3.45 2.96
N THR A 184 -18.81 2.47 3.47
CA THR A 184 -20.06 2.72 4.21
C THR A 184 -19.78 3.20 5.64
N SER A 185 -18.59 2.90 6.18
CA SER A 185 -18.18 3.30 7.54
C SER A 185 -17.61 4.73 7.63
N LEU A 186 -17.35 5.38 6.49
CA LEU A 186 -16.87 6.77 6.38
C LEU A 186 -18.03 7.76 6.49
#